data_d8fc7da7357981eaee512ab473487fd1
#
_entry.id   d8fc7da7357981eaee512ab473487fd1
#
_cell.length_a   1.000
_cell.length_b   1.000
_cell.length_c   1.000
_cell.angle_alpha   90.00
_cell.angle_beta   90.00
_cell.angle_gamma   90.00
#
_symmetry.space_group_name_H-M   'P 1'
#
loop_
_entity.id
_entity.type
_entity.pdbx_description
1 polymer ?
#
loop_
_entity_poly.entity_id
_entity_poly.type
_entity_poly.pdbx_seq_one_letter_code
_entity_poly.pdbx_strand_id
1 'polypeptide(L)'
;MINAAYTRNPDDFRKLTTDFEKLAKLQHYGLPTRLLDVTENPLVALYFACQNNQEKKITDGKTTLLPPTDGKIYYKRDYGKSYSDIEIKVLAYLASHEISGDYTLEKLLSDLNKYGIYTDKEVKESEASEYKSLLSIIQRNYFVISNLNNERLVRQSGSFLISGKYNVQLKGKIRQSIVKRAYSDVQDEFELQSFRIPAGRKSAILEELSFYNINEGTLFPELEHQMAYIKSNYANIQKPMADRFVKIEVPVTNIREVCDLDISDDKVDEIIQRVLRDEINPAFFDESYIACLLYTSDA
;
A
#
# COMPACT_ATOMS: atom_id res chain seq x y z
N MET A 1 -1.75 20.17 -9.89
CA MET A 1 -1.78 20.02 -8.43
C MET A 1 -0.38 19.90 -7.84
N ILE A 2 0.48 19.00 -8.29
CA ILE A 2 1.83 18.76 -7.74
C ILE A 2 2.68 20.02 -7.73
N ASN A 3 2.80 20.73 -8.86
CA ASN A 3 3.56 21.99 -8.93
C ASN A 3 3.03 23.06 -7.96
N ALA A 4 1.72 23.11 -7.75
CA ALA A 4 1.14 24.05 -6.79
C ALA A 4 1.52 23.71 -5.34
N ALA A 5 1.64 22.42 -5.00
CA ALA A 5 2.11 22.00 -3.69
C ALA A 5 3.57 22.39 -3.45
N TYR A 6 4.44 22.18 -4.44
CA TYR A 6 5.85 22.59 -4.37
C TYR A 6 6.02 24.09 -4.22
N THR A 7 5.20 24.88 -4.94
CA THR A 7 5.26 26.35 -4.86
C THR A 7 4.78 26.88 -3.52
N ARG A 8 3.79 26.24 -2.91
CA ARG A 8 3.21 26.69 -1.63
C ARG A 8 4.04 26.30 -0.41
N ASN A 9 4.75 25.17 -0.49
CA ASN A 9 5.51 24.62 0.64
C ASN A 9 6.92 24.20 0.21
N PRO A 10 7.75 25.13 -0.31
CA PRO A 10 9.05 24.79 -0.90
C PRO A 10 10.02 24.15 0.08
N ASP A 11 9.99 24.57 1.35
CA ASP A 11 10.91 24.08 2.38
C ASP A 11 10.65 22.60 2.72
N ASP A 12 9.41 22.16 2.62
CA ASP A 12 9.01 20.78 2.84
C ASP A 12 9.56 19.80 1.81
N PHE A 13 9.81 20.28 0.58
CA PHE A 13 10.29 19.49 -0.54
C PHE A 13 11.79 19.67 -0.84
N ARG A 14 12.43 20.72 -0.28
CA ARG A 14 13.83 21.06 -0.57
C ARG A 14 14.81 19.93 -0.23
N LYS A 15 14.52 19.13 0.80
CA LYS A 15 15.38 18.03 1.25
C LYS A 15 15.15 16.72 0.50
N LEU A 16 14.09 16.64 -0.30
CA LEU A 16 13.76 15.44 -1.05
C LEU A 16 14.49 15.47 -2.39
N THR A 17 15.25 14.42 -2.64
CA THR A 17 16.15 14.36 -3.80
C THR A 17 15.53 13.71 -5.02
N THR A 18 14.54 12.84 -4.82
CA THR A 18 13.89 12.08 -5.90
C THR A 18 12.43 12.48 -6.08
N ASP A 19 11.92 12.32 -7.29
CA ASP A 19 10.49 12.55 -7.55
C ASP A 19 9.62 11.53 -6.82
N PHE A 20 10.12 10.32 -6.61
CA PHE A 20 9.39 9.31 -5.83
C PHE A 20 9.16 9.76 -4.38
N GLU A 21 10.21 10.26 -3.70
CA GLU A 21 10.08 10.78 -2.33
C GLU A 21 9.07 11.94 -2.25
N LYS A 22 9.08 12.81 -3.26
CA LYS A 22 8.13 13.93 -3.33
C LYS A 22 6.70 13.44 -3.51
N LEU A 23 6.47 12.44 -4.40
CA LEU A 23 5.16 11.82 -4.59
C LEU A 23 4.69 11.13 -3.32
N ALA A 24 5.53 10.35 -2.65
CA ALA A 24 5.21 9.67 -1.40
C ALA A 24 4.83 10.67 -0.29
N LYS A 25 5.56 11.80 -0.20
CA LYS A 25 5.21 12.89 0.73
C LYS A 25 3.87 13.51 0.40
N LEU A 26 3.58 13.79 -0.85
CA LEU A 26 2.29 14.33 -1.29
C LEU A 26 1.14 13.38 -0.97
N GLN A 27 1.31 12.08 -1.24
CA GLN A 27 0.36 11.02 -0.91
C GLN A 27 0.07 10.97 0.60
N HIS A 28 1.12 11.03 1.41
CA HIS A 28 1.01 11.04 2.87
C HIS A 28 0.14 12.18 3.39
N TYR A 29 0.20 13.36 2.75
CA TYR A 29 -0.64 14.52 3.09
C TYR A 29 -1.97 14.57 2.30
N GLY A 30 -2.39 13.45 1.71
CA GLY A 30 -3.71 13.31 1.10
C GLY A 30 -3.85 13.91 -0.30
N LEU A 31 -2.75 14.31 -0.96
CA LEU A 31 -2.82 14.73 -2.34
C LEU A 31 -2.83 13.49 -3.26
N PRO A 32 -3.84 13.32 -4.15
CA PRO A 32 -3.86 12.18 -5.06
C PRO A 32 -2.63 12.15 -5.96
N THR A 33 -1.92 11.03 -5.96
CA THR A 33 -0.75 10.78 -6.81
C THR A 33 -0.96 9.52 -7.66
N ARG A 34 0.07 9.08 -8.38
CA ARG A 34 0.05 7.77 -9.07
C ARG A 34 0.65 6.64 -8.23
N LEU A 35 0.78 6.88 -6.95
CA LEU A 35 1.12 5.85 -5.99
C LEU A 35 -0.17 5.27 -5.39
N LEU A 36 -0.13 4.01 -5.04
CA LEU A 36 -1.13 3.35 -4.25
C LEU A 36 -0.46 2.75 -3.03
N ASP A 37 -0.99 3.03 -1.86
CA ASP A 37 -0.47 2.47 -0.61
C ASP A 37 -0.75 0.96 -0.57
N VAL A 38 0.27 0.19 -0.25
CA VAL A 38 0.19 -1.25 -0.04
C VAL A 38 0.89 -1.60 1.27
N THR A 39 0.61 -2.77 1.83
CA THR A 39 1.27 -3.24 3.04
C THR A 39 1.74 -4.67 2.88
N GLU A 40 2.85 -4.98 3.53
CA GLU A 40 3.41 -6.33 3.64
C GLU A 40 2.78 -7.12 4.80
N ASN A 41 2.03 -6.43 5.68
CA ASN A 41 1.40 -7.05 6.83
C ASN A 41 -0.09 -7.35 6.55
N PRO A 42 -0.50 -8.63 6.48
CA PRO A 42 -1.88 -9.02 6.19
C PRO A 42 -2.88 -8.54 7.24
N LEU A 43 -2.48 -8.38 8.51
CA LEU A 43 -3.35 -7.86 9.56
C LEU A 43 -3.61 -6.36 9.39
N VAL A 44 -2.62 -5.61 8.92
CA VAL A 44 -2.79 -4.20 8.56
C VAL A 44 -3.71 -4.08 7.35
N ALA A 45 -3.56 -4.93 6.33
CA ALA A 45 -4.48 -4.96 5.20
C ALA A 45 -5.93 -5.26 5.66
N LEU A 46 -6.09 -6.22 6.58
CA LEU A 46 -7.39 -6.58 7.15
C LEU A 46 -7.99 -5.40 7.94
N TYR A 47 -7.18 -4.71 8.73
CA TYR A 47 -7.60 -3.49 9.44
C TYR A 47 -8.19 -2.46 8.48
N PHE A 48 -7.48 -2.11 7.43
CA PHE A 48 -7.95 -1.12 6.46
C PHE A 48 -9.19 -1.59 5.70
N ALA A 49 -9.25 -2.87 5.30
CA ALA A 49 -10.44 -3.42 4.63
C ALA A 49 -11.69 -3.44 5.53
N CYS A 50 -11.49 -3.43 6.85
CA CYS A 50 -12.56 -3.35 7.84
C CYS A 50 -12.99 -1.92 8.18
N GLN A 51 -12.26 -0.89 7.72
CA GLN A 51 -12.68 0.49 7.95
C GLN A 51 -14.05 0.74 7.32
N ASN A 52 -14.93 1.40 8.06
CA ASN A 52 -16.26 1.76 7.58
C ASN A 52 -16.17 3.12 6.87
N ASN A 53 -15.84 3.09 5.60
CA ASN A 53 -16.03 4.25 4.74
C ASN A 53 -17.51 4.28 4.33
N GLN A 54 -18.35 4.92 5.16
CA GLN A 54 -19.75 5.14 4.78
C GLN A 54 -19.79 6.21 3.70
N GLU A 55 -20.07 5.80 2.48
CA GLU A 55 -20.34 6.73 1.39
C GLU A 55 -21.57 7.59 1.71
N LYS A 56 -21.43 8.88 1.49
CA LYS A 56 -22.52 9.85 1.63
C LYS A 56 -23.06 10.15 0.24
N LYS A 57 -24.30 9.78 -0.01
CA LYS A 57 -24.99 10.20 -1.23
C LYS A 57 -25.71 11.53 -0.96
N ILE A 58 -25.37 12.55 -1.73
CA ILE A 58 -26.07 13.83 -1.70
C ILE A 58 -27.07 13.85 -2.86
N THR A 59 -28.36 13.85 -2.54
CA THR A 59 -29.43 14.00 -3.52
C THR A 59 -30.35 15.11 -3.03
N ASP A 60 -30.57 16.13 -3.87
CA ASP A 60 -31.42 17.30 -3.55
C ASP A 60 -31.10 17.99 -2.21
N GLY A 61 -29.80 18.15 -1.92
CA GLY A 61 -29.33 18.79 -0.67
C GLY A 61 -29.48 17.94 0.58
N LYS A 62 -29.99 16.71 0.47
CA LYS A 62 -30.08 15.78 1.59
C LYS A 62 -28.93 14.76 1.52
N THR A 63 -28.20 14.66 2.62
CA THR A 63 -27.13 13.65 2.79
C THR A 63 -27.75 12.37 3.32
N THR A 64 -27.66 11.31 2.54
CA THR A 64 -28.07 9.95 2.93
C THR A 64 -26.83 9.09 3.11
N LEU A 65 -26.69 8.45 4.29
CA LEU A 65 -25.64 7.45 4.50
C LEU A 65 -26.00 6.17 3.74
N LEU A 66 -25.09 5.70 2.90
CA LEU A 66 -25.26 4.41 2.24
C LEU A 66 -24.99 3.27 3.25
N PRO A 67 -25.59 2.09 3.02
CA PRO A 67 -25.32 0.94 3.87
C PRO A 67 -23.84 0.56 3.82
N PRO A 68 -23.28 0.00 4.92
CA PRO A 68 -21.90 -0.46 4.94
C PRO A 68 -21.62 -1.45 3.81
N THR A 69 -20.54 -1.24 3.09
CA THR A 69 -20.10 -2.14 2.02
C THR A 69 -19.11 -3.18 2.53
N ASP A 70 -19.02 -4.31 1.84
CA ASP A 70 -18.02 -5.32 2.13
C ASP A 70 -16.60 -4.76 1.91
N GLY A 71 -15.65 -5.25 2.71
CA GLY A 71 -14.24 -5.02 2.48
C GLY A 71 -13.69 -6.02 1.47
N LYS A 72 -12.58 -5.66 0.82
CA LYS A 72 -11.86 -6.57 -0.06
C LYS A 72 -10.35 -6.35 0.10
N ILE A 73 -9.61 -7.45 0.25
CA ILE A 73 -8.17 -7.46 0.29
C ILE A 73 -7.70 -8.12 -1.00
N TYR A 74 -6.84 -7.43 -1.73
CA TYR A 74 -6.14 -7.99 -2.87
C TYR A 74 -4.72 -8.32 -2.45
N TYR A 75 -4.17 -9.42 -2.94
CA TYR A 75 -2.81 -9.82 -2.60
C TYR A 75 -2.09 -10.42 -3.81
N LYS A 76 -0.77 -10.23 -3.83
CA LYS A 76 0.11 -10.75 -4.85
C LYS A 76 1.49 -10.98 -4.23
N ARG A 77 2.19 -11.99 -4.72
CA ARG A 77 3.60 -12.19 -4.41
C ARG A 77 4.46 -11.38 -5.36
N ASP A 78 5.26 -10.48 -4.83
CA ASP A 78 6.21 -9.68 -5.62
C ASP A 78 7.42 -9.34 -4.73
N TYR A 79 8.60 -9.22 -5.33
CA TYR A 79 9.82 -8.85 -4.59
C TYR A 79 10.02 -7.35 -4.48
N GLY A 80 9.19 -6.57 -5.18
CA GLY A 80 9.31 -5.13 -5.25
C GLY A 80 10.60 -4.63 -5.92
N LYS A 81 10.61 -3.35 -6.21
CA LYS A 81 11.74 -2.61 -6.76
C LYS A 81 12.24 -1.58 -5.74
N SER A 82 13.52 -1.27 -5.76
CA SER A 82 14.03 -0.12 -5.02
C SER A 82 13.53 1.18 -5.65
N TYR A 83 13.27 2.21 -4.83
CA TYR A 83 12.95 3.54 -5.34
C TYR A 83 14.09 4.15 -6.19
N SER A 84 15.31 3.60 -6.09
CA SER A 84 16.47 3.99 -6.89
C SER A 84 16.55 3.30 -8.25
N ASP A 85 15.73 2.28 -8.51
CA ASP A 85 15.73 1.54 -9.77
C ASP A 85 15.22 2.42 -10.91
N ILE A 86 15.73 2.16 -12.11
CA ILE A 86 15.46 2.98 -13.29
C ILE A 86 13.97 3.03 -13.62
N GLU A 87 13.27 1.91 -13.45
CA GLU A 87 11.83 1.80 -13.72
C GLU A 87 11.04 2.77 -12.82
N ILE A 88 11.42 2.82 -11.55
CA ILE A 88 10.74 3.68 -10.56
C ILE A 88 11.05 5.15 -10.83
N LYS A 89 12.30 5.48 -11.15
CA LYS A 89 12.68 6.84 -11.51
C LYS A 89 11.92 7.34 -12.74
N VAL A 90 11.80 6.51 -13.78
CA VAL A 90 11.06 6.86 -15.01
C VAL A 90 9.59 7.10 -14.70
N LEU A 91 8.95 6.21 -13.94
CA LEU A 91 7.52 6.35 -13.61
C LEU A 91 7.26 7.52 -12.64
N ALA A 92 8.15 7.75 -11.68
CA ALA A 92 8.06 8.89 -10.77
C ALA A 92 8.22 10.22 -11.53
N TYR A 93 9.15 10.29 -12.49
CA TYR A 93 9.27 11.44 -13.40
C TYR A 93 7.95 11.69 -14.14
N LEU A 94 7.40 10.68 -14.81
CA LEU A 94 6.15 10.79 -15.56
C LEU A 94 4.95 11.15 -14.67
N ALA A 95 4.95 10.71 -13.41
CA ALA A 95 3.89 11.03 -12.45
C ALA A 95 3.97 12.49 -11.96
N SER A 96 5.20 13.02 -11.80
CA SER A 96 5.45 14.34 -11.23
C SER A 96 5.39 15.47 -12.26
N HIS A 97 5.65 15.17 -13.54
CA HIS A 97 5.74 16.17 -14.59
C HIS A 97 4.49 16.20 -15.47
N GLU A 98 4.24 17.34 -16.03
CA GLU A 98 3.10 17.51 -16.94
C GLU A 98 3.39 16.87 -18.29
N ILE A 99 2.52 15.96 -18.68
CA ILE A 99 2.52 15.33 -19.99
C ILE A 99 1.31 15.87 -20.75
N SER A 100 1.51 16.83 -21.61
CA SER A 100 0.44 17.49 -22.37
C SER A 100 0.72 17.45 -23.87
N GLY A 101 -0.34 17.44 -24.67
CA GLY A 101 -0.24 17.52 -26.11
C GLY A 101 0.47 16.33 -26.76
N ASP A 102 1.37 16.63 -27.68
CA ASP A 102 2.16 15.65 -28.42
C ASP A 102 3.46 15.28 -27.71
N TYR A 103 3.37 14.76 -26.47
CA TYR A 103 4.52 14.29 -25.72
C TYR A 103 5.02 12.95 -26.26
N THR A 104 6.08 12.98 -27.05
CA THR A 104 6.59 11.78 -27.76
C THR A 104 7.56 10.96 -26.93
N LEU A 105 7.79 9.71 -27.35
CA LEU A 105 8.82 8.84 -26.76
C LEU A 105 10.22 9.45 -26.88
N GLU A 106 10.52 10.10 -28.01
CA GLU A 106 11.80 10.82 -28.23
C GLU A 106 11.96 11.95 -27.22
N LYS A 107 10.89 12.75 -27.00
CA LYS A 107 10.90 13.81 -26.00
C LYS A 107 11.06 13.26 -24.57
N LEU A 108 10.33 12.19 -24.24
CA LEU A 108 10.47 11.53 -22.95
C LEU A 108 11.92 11.09 -22.72
N LEU A 109 12.51 10.39 -23.67
CA LEU A 109 13.90 9.92 -23.56
C LEU A 109 14.90 11.07 -23.40
N SER A 110 14.72 12.17 -24.15
CA SER A 110 15.52 13.39 -24.03
C SER A 110 15.37 14.02 -22.65
N ASP A 111 14.15 14.07 -22.11
CA ASP A 111 13.90 14.65 -20.79
C ASP A 111 14.50 13.76 -19.68
N LEU A 112 14.36 12.45 -19.77
CA LEU A 112 14.98 11.50 -18.82
C LEU A 112 16.52 11.63 -18.78
N ASN A 113 17.15 11.87 -19.94
CA ASN A 113 18.59 12.16 -20.01
C ASN A 113 18.94 13.49 -19.35
N LYS A 114 18.22 14.57 -19.65
CA LYS A 114 18.43 15.89 -19.03
C LYS A 114 18.28 15.88 -17.51
N TYR A 115 17.38 15.04 -17.00
CA TYR A 115 17.18 14.86 -15.54
C TYR A 115 18.17 13.88 -14.92
N GLY A 116 19.11 13.31 -15.70
CA GLY A 116 20.10 12.36 -15.22
C GLY A 116 19.53 10.99 -14.82
N ILE A 117 18.32 10.68 -15.28
CA ILE A 117 17.70 9.35 -15.08
C ILE A 117 18.29 8.35 -16.07
N TYR A 118 18.53 8.77 -17.31
CA TYR A 118 19.24 8.03 -18.34
C TYR A 118 20.59 8.67 -18.64
N THR A 119 21.61 7.85 -18.78
CA THR A 119 22.91 8.27 -19.31
C THR A 119 22.87 8.32 -20.85
N ASP A 120 23.84 9.01 -21.48
CA ASP A 120 23.96 9.05 -22.95
C ASP A 120 24.08 7.66 -23.57
N LYS A 121 24.68 6.70 -22.85
CA LYS A 121 24.79 5.31 -23.28
C LYS A 121 23.40 4.64 -23.29
N GLU A 122 22.64 4.78 -22.24
CA GLU A 122 21.29 4.21 -22.12
C GLU A 122 20.32 4.84 -23.13
N VAL A 123 20.48 6.12 -23.45
CA VAL A 123 19.73 6.78 -24.52
C VAL A 123 19.98 6.06 -25.86
N LYS A 124 21.24 5.88 -26.24
CA LYS A 124 21.62 5.20 -27.50
C LYS A 124 21.14 3.75 -27.53
N GLU A 125 21.23 3.03 -26.42
CA GLU A 125 20.73 1.66 -26.28
C GLU A 125 19.20 1.60 -26.44
N SER A 126 18.48 2.57 -25.85
CA SER A 126 17.02 2.66 -25.99
C SER A 126 16.61 2.94 -27.44
N GLU A 127 17.30 3.85 -28.13
CA GLU A 127 17.06 4.15 -29.55
C GLU A 127 17.38 2.93 -30.43
N ALA A 128 18.51 2.26 -30.20
CA ALA A 128 18.92 1.09 -30.96
C ALA A 128 17.96 -0.11 -30.77
N SER A 129 17.33 -0.21 -29.60
CA SER A 129 16.29 -1.20 -29.32
C SER A 129 14.87 -0.76 -29.70
N GLU A 130 14.72 0.31 -30.47
CA GLU A 130 13.43 0.87 -30.84
C GLU A 130 12.53 1.16 -29.62
N TYR A 131 13.11 1.68 -28.55
CA TYR A 131 12.41 2.06 -27.28
C TYR A 131 11.77 0.88 -26.53
N LYS A 132 12.12 -0.38 -26.83
CA LYS A 132 11.47 -1.56 -26.21
C LYS A 132 11.58 -1.59 -24.69
N SER A 133 12.74 -1.27 -24.14
CA SER A 133 12.94 -1.21 -22.69
C SER A 133 12.09 -0.11 -22.05
N LEU A 134 12.12 1.09 -22.61
CA LEU A 134 11.33 2.23 -22.13
C LEU A 134 9.81 1.93 -22.20
N LEU A 135 9.35 1.36 -23.30
CA LEU A 135 7.96 0.93 -23.47
C LEU A 135 7.57 -0.12 -22.41
N SER A 136 8.44 -1.10 -22.19
CA SER A 136 8.23 -2.12 -21.14
C SER A 136 8.07 -1.50 -19.75
N ILE A 137 8.84 -0.46 -19.44
CA ILE A 137 8.77 0.25 -18.16
C ILE A 137 7.44 1.00 -18.04
N ILE A 138 7.10 1.85 -19.01
CA ILE A 138 5.94 2.75 -18.91
C ILE A 138 4.60 2.05 -19.04
N GLN A 139 4.58 0.78 -19.46
CA GLN A 139 3.36 -0.01 -19.64
C GLN A 139 3.09 -0.98 -18.48
N ARG A 140 3.90 -0.99 -17.43
CA ARG A 140 3.74 -1.89 -16.28
C ARG A 140 3.63 -1.11 -14.98
N ASN A 141 2.96 -1.74 -14.01
CA ASN A 141 2.99 -1.30 -12.62
C ASN A 141 4.17 -1.96 -11.90
N TYR A 142 4.66 -1.32 -10.85
CA TYR A 142 5.75 -1.85 -10.05
C TYR A 142 5.46 -1.64 -8.56
N PHE A 143 5.68 -2.67 -7.76
CA PHE A 143 5.76 -2.52 -6.32
C PHE A 143 7.10 -1.89 -5.96
N VAL A 144 7.07 -0.97 -5.00
CA VAL A 144 8.24 -0.18 -4.60
C VAL A 144 8.47 -0.37 -3.11
N ILE A 145 9.59 -0.98 -2.77
CA ILE A 145 10.03 -1.08 -1.38
C ILE A 145 10.43 0.32 -0.92
N SER A 146 9.77 0.80 0.12
CA SER A 146 10.02 2.12 0.68
C SER A 146 11.10 2.06 1.75
N ASN A 147 12.22 2.74 1.51
CA ASN A 147 13.23 3.02 2.54
C ASN A 147 12.97 4.38 3.22
N LEU A 148 11.77 4.92 3.06
CA LEU A 148 11.43 6.21 3.66
C LEU A 148 11.39 6.06 5.18
N ASN A 149 12.12 6.93 5.89
CA ASN A 149 12.08 7.06 7.35
C ASN A 149 10.77 7.75 7.80
N ASN A 150 9.66 7.26 7.31
CA ASN A 150 8.33 7.72 7.69
C ASN A 150 7.76 6.76 8.72
N GLU A 151 7.55 7.25 9.94
CA GLU A 151 7.07 6.44 11.06
C GLU A 151 5.74 5.73 10.76
N ARG A 152 4.85 6.37 10.02
CA ARG A 152 3.58 5.76 9.58
C ARG A 152 3.82 4.56 8.67
N LEU A 153 4.71 4.68 7.66
CA LEU A 153 5.05 3.56 6.77
C LEU A 153 5.66 2.40 7.54
N VAL A 154 6.55 2.69 8.51
CA VAL A 154 7.14 1.66 9.37
C VAL A 154 6.06 0.94 10.17
N ARG A 155 5.17 1.67 10.84
CA ARG A 155 4.09 1.08 11.65
C ARG A 155 3.09 0.26 10.84
N GLN A 156 2.88 0.65 9.60
CA GLN A 156 1.95 -0.02 8.70
C GLN A 156 2.63 -1.10 7.84
N SER A 157 3.93 -1.36 8.00
CA SER A 157 4.71 -2.18 7.06
C SER A 157 4.42 -1.77 5.61
N GLY A 158 4.39 -0.44 5.40
CA GLY A 158 3.88 0.18 4.20
C GLY A 158 4.89 0.19 3.06
N SER A 159 4.40 -0.04 1.87
CA SER A 159 5.10 0.08 0.60
C SER A 159 4.18 0.77 -0.41
N PHE A 160 4.60 0.88 -1.66
CA PHE A 160 3.79 1.51 -2.69
C PHE A 160 3.70 0.66 -3.94
N LEU A 161 2.59 0.81 -4.66
CA LEU A 161 2.50 0.42 -6.06
C LEU A 161 2.53 1.70 -6.89
N ILE A 162 3.53 1.85 -7.77
CA ILE A 162 3.57 2.94 -8.74
C ILE A 162 2.93 2.50 -10.05
N SER A 163 1.93 3.27 -10.50
CA SER A 163 1.21 2.93 -11.72
C SER A 163 1.94 3.43 -12.95
N GLY A 164 2.34 2.50 -13.80
CA GLY A 164 2.69 2.72 -15.19
C GLY A 164 1.46 2.68 -16.07
N LYS A 165 1.35 1.70 -16.96
CA LYS A 165 0.23 1.52 -17.90
C LYS A 165 -0.12 2.81 -18.65
N TYR A 166 0.89 3.55 -19.11
CA TYR A 166 0.69 4.67 -20.01
C TYR A 166 0.28 4.16 -21.38
N ASN A 167 -0.69 4.85 -21.99
CA ASN A 167 -1.07 4.57 -23.37
C ASN A 167 -0.03 5.17 -24.31
N VAL A 168 0.44 4.35 -25.27
CA VAL A 168 1.34 4.79 -26.32
C VAL A 168 0.60 4.74 -27.66
N GLN A 169 0.30 5.90 -28.19
CA GLN A 169 -0.31 6.00 -29.51
C GLN A 169 0.77 5.93 -30.57
N LEU A 170 0.88 4.78 -31.24
CA LEU A 170 1.86 4.56 -32.29
C LEU A 170 1.66 5.53 -33.45
N LYS A 171 2.76 6.14 -33.90
CA LYS A 171 2.84 6.94 -35.13
C LYS A 171 3.95 6.38 -36.00
N GLY A 172 3.95 6.65 -37.29
CA GLY A 172 4.80 6.03 -38.31
C GLY A 172 6.21 5.62 -37.91
N LYS A 173 6.96 6.50 -37.22
CA LYS A 173 8.21 6.13 -36.53
C LYS A 173 7.95 6.01 -35.05
N ILE A 174 8.41 4.93 -34.42
CA ILE A 174 8.18 4.62 -32.98
C ILE A 174 8.57 5.80 -32.07
N ARG A 175 9.66 6.50 -32.35
CA ARG A 175 10.12 7.67 -31.57
C ARG A 175 9.10 8.81 -31.52
N GLN A 176 8.24 8.93 -32.54
CA GLN A 176 7.19 9.94 -32.65
C GLN A 176 5.88 9.51 -32.00
N SER A 177 5.83 8.31 -31.43
CA SER A 177 4.63 7.81 -30.75
C SER A 177 4.36 8.61 -29.50
N ILE A 178 3.07 8.94 -29.30
CA ILE A 178 2.63 9.86 -28.24
C ILE A 178 2.38 9.06 -26.98
N VAL A 179 2.97 9.50 -25.87
CA VAL A 179 2.74 8.96 -24.53
C VAL A 179 1.60 9.73 -23.85
N LYS A 180 0.56 9.01 -23.43
CA LYS A 180 -0.60 9.59 -22.74
C LYS A 180 -0.81 8.93 -21.41
N ARG A 181 -1.26 9.69 -20.41
CA ARG A 181 -1.73 9.10 -19.16
C ARG A 181 -2.94 8.22 -19.44
N ALA A 182 -2.94 7.05 -18.84
CA ALA A 182 -4.09 6.16 -18.84
C ALA A 182 -4.55 5.91 -17.41
N TYR A 183 -5.83 5.68 -17.27
CA TYR A 183 -6.41 5.10 -16.06
C TYR A 183 -6.54 3.60 -16.31
N SER A 184 -6.03 2.80 -15.40
CA SER A 184 -6.19 1.35 -15.45
C SER A 184 -6.70 0.87 -14.10
N ASP A 185 -7.52 -0.16 -14.12
CA ASP A 185 -7.88 -0.85 -12.91
C ASP A 185 -6.62 -1.55 -12.36
N VAL A 186 -6.25 -1.18 -11.14
CA VAL A 186 -5.07 -1.75 -10.48
C VAL A 186 -5.35 -3.17 -9.98
N GLN A 187 -6.63 -3.55 -9.86
CA GLN A 187 -7.04 -4.89 -9.42
C GLN A 187 -6.52 -5.99 -10.34
N ASP A 188 -6.40 -5.71 -11.64
CA ASP A 188 -5.83 -6.66 -12.62
C ASP A 188 -4.39 -7.07 -12.28
N GLU A 189 -3.65 -6.22 -11.56
CA GLU A 189 -2.28 -6.50 -11.14
C GLU A 189 -2.19 -7.66 -10.14
N PHE A 190 -3.27 -7.90 -9.40
CA PHE A 190 -3.35 -8.95 -8.38
C PHE A 190 -3.95 -10.26 -8.91
N GLU A 191 -4.06 -10.42 -10.23
CA GLU A 191 -4.55 -11.66 -10.88
C GLU A 191 -5.85 -12.20 -10.26
N LEU A 192 -6.74 -11.29 -9.82
CA LEU A 192 -8.00 -11.59 -9.14
C LEU A 192 -7.86 -12.30 -7.78
N GLN A 193 -6.65 -12.42 -7.24
CA GLN A 193 -6.45 -12.96 -5.89
C GLN A 193 -6.97 -11.97 -4.86
N SER A 194 -8.05 -12.36 -4.17
CA SER A 194 -8.65 -11.47 -3.18
C SER A 194 -9.45 -12.22 -2.11
N PHE A 195 -9.55 -11.61 -0.93
CA PHE A 195 -10.45 -12.01 0.15
C PHE A 195 -11.56 -10.98 0.31
N ARG A 196 -12.80 -11.46 0.48
CA ARG A 196 -13.96 -10.64 0.78
C ARG A 196 -14.23 -10.65 2.28
N ILE A 197 -14.45 -9.48 2.86
CA ILE A 197 -14.79 -9.29 4.26
C ILE A 197 -16.23 -8.75 4.32
N PRO A 198 -17.19 -9.56 4.84
CA PRO A 198 -18.57 -9.12 4.94
C PRO A 198 -18.72 -7.89 5.84
N ALA A 199 -19.53 -6.92 5.43
CA ALA A 199 -19.75 -5.66 6.15
C ALA A 199 -20.16 -5.90 7.62
N GLY A 200 -21.02 -6.88 7.87
CA GLY A 200 -21.48 -7.21 9.22
C GLY A 200 -20.43 -7.84 10.15
N ARG A 201 -19.24 -8.19 9.63
CA ARG A 201 -18.14 -8.74 10.41
C ARG A 201 -17.04 -7.74 10.73
N LYS A 202 -17.03 -6.60 10.05
CA LYS A 202 -15.95 -5.61 10.15
C LYS A 202 -15.68 -5.13 11.58
N SER A 203 -16.73 -4.81 12.34
CA SER A 203 -16.57 -4.32 13.72
C SER A 203 -15.95 -5.35 14.65
N ALA A 204 -16.40 -6.61 14.58
CA ALA A 204 -15.84 -7.70 15.37
C ALA A 204 -14.37 -7.96 15.03
N ILE A 205 -14.02 -7.93 13.73
CA ILE A 205 -12.63 -8.10 13.29
C ILE A 205 -11.75 -6.94 13.79
N LEU A 206 -12.23 -5.68 13.73
CA LEU A 206 -11.48 -4.54 14.26
C LEU A 206 -11.25 -4.64 15.78
N GLU A 207 -12.21 -5.15 16.51
CA GLU A 207 -12.06 -5.43 17.94
C GLU A 207 -10.98 -6.49 18.19
N GLU A 208 -11.03 -7.62 17.48
CA GLU A 208 -10.00 -8.66 17.55
C GLU A 208 -8.61 -8.12 17.18
N LEU A 209 -8.48 -7.38 16.09
CA LEU A 209 -7.22 -6.78 15.67
C LEU A 209 -6.64 -5.83 16.72
N SER A 210 -7.49 -5.13 17.47
CA SER A 210 -7.05 -4.24 18.55
C SER A 210 -6.32 -4.98 19.67
N PHE A 211 -6.64 -6.26 19.93
CA PHE A 211 -5.90 -7.09 20.89
C PHE A 211 -4.49 -7.43 20.43
N TYR A 212 -4.27 -7.46 19.11
CA TYR A 212 -2.94 -7.65 18.51
C TYR A 212 -2.20 -6.32 18.27
N ASN A 213 -2.66 -5.23 18.89
CA ASN A 213 -2.13 -3.87 18.69
C ASN A 213 -2.24 -3.37 17.22
N ILE A 214 -3.17 -3.90 16.45
CA ILE A 214 -3.50 -3.38 15.11
C ILE A 214 -4.74 -2.50 15.22
N ASN A 215 -4.53 -1.22 15.50
CA ASN A 215 -5.59 -0.23 15.70
C ASN A 215 -5.13 1.17 15.27
N GLU A 216 -6.03 2.15 15.28
CA GLU A 216 -5.73 3.52 14.87
C GLU A 216 -4.57 4.13 15.67
N GLY A 217 -4.53 3.90 16.99
CA GLY A 217 -3.48 4.46 17.85
C GLY A 217 -2.09 3.89 17.59
N THR A 218 -1.99 2.65 17.11
CA THR A 218 -0.69 2.03 16.77
C THR A 218 -0.27 2.29 15.33
N LEU A 219 -1.20 2.33 14.40
CA LEU A 219 -0.92 2.46 12.98
C LEU A 219 -0.69 3.89 12.51
N PHE A 220 -1.26 4.89 13.23
CA PHE A 220 -1.17 6.29 12.85
C PHE A 220 -0.44 7.08 13.93
N PRO A 221 0.84 7.46 13.69
CA PRO A 221 1.66 8.20 14.67
C PRO A 221 1.26 9.67 14.80
N GLU A 222 0.51 10.22 13.85
CA GLU A 222 0.16 11.63 13.79
C GLU A 222 -0.69 12.04 15.00
N LEU A 223 -0.39 13.21 15.58
CA LEU A 223 -1.03 13.71 16.80
C LEU A 223 -2.55 13.75 16.67
N GLU A 224 -3.07 14.12 15.52
CA GLU A 224 -4.51 14.20 15.25
C GLU A 224 -5.18 12.82 15.42
N HIS A 225 -4.62 11.79 14.82
CA HIS A 225 -5.10 10.42 14.97
C HIS A 225 -4.96 9.90 16.40
N GLN A 226 -3.84 10.20 17.06
CA GLN A 226 -3.63 9.84 18.46
C GLN A 226 -4.68 10.45 19.37
N MET A 227 -5.00 11.74 19.19
CA MET A 227 -6.04 12.41 19.98
C MET A 227 -7.44 11.86 19.68
N ALA A 228 -7.74 11.56 18.42
CA ALA A 228 -9.01 10.92 18.04
C ALA A 228 -9.15 9.52 18.68
N TYR A 229 -8.09 8.71 18.62
CA TYR A 229 -8.06 7.39 19.24
C TYR A 229 -8.23 7.45 20.77
N ILE A 230 -7.52 8.33 21.45
CA ILE A 230 -7.64 8.53 22.91
C ILE A 230 -9.07 8.93 23.25
N LYS A 231 -9.64 9.90 22.54
CA LYS A 231 -11.00 10.38 22.77
C LYS A 231 -12.05 9.27 22.62
N SER A 232 -11.93 8.46 21.58
CA SER A 232 -12.89 7.38 21.29
C SER A 232 -12.73 6.18 22.23
N ASN A 233 -11.52 5.95 22.75
CA ASN A 233 -11.20 4.79 23.57
C ASN A 233 -10.90 5.11 25.04
N TYR A 234 -11.18 6.34 25.48
CA TYR A 234 -10.77 6.81 26.82
C TYR A 234 -11.20 5.88 27.95
N ALA A 235 -12.43 5.40 27.95
CA ALA A 235 -12.94 4.49 28.95
C ALA A 235 -12.20 3.12 28.98
N ASN A 236 -11.72 2.66 27.81
CA ASN A 236 -10.98 1.40 27.67
C ASN A 236 -9.50 1.59 28.02
N ILE A 237 -8.92 2.75 27.72
CA ILE A 237 -7.51 3.07 28.07
C ILE A 237 -7.31 3.13 29.58
N GLN A 238 -8.31 3.57 30.32
CA GLN A 238 -8.26 3.66 31.78
C GLN A 238 -8.50 2.33 32.50
N LYS A 239 -8.95 1.28 31.80
CA LYS A 239 -9.09 -0.04 32.42
C LYS A 239 -7.73 -0.59 32.86
N PRO A 240 -7.65 -1.25 34.02
CA PRO A 240 -6.45 -1.94 34.44
C PRO A 240 -5.95 -2.91 33.34
N MET A 241 -4.65 -3.08 33.24
CA MET A 241 -4.04 -3.93 32.22
C MET A 241 -4.58 -5.37 32.26
N ALA A 242 -4.89 -5.87 33.47
CA ALA A 242 -5.50 -7.18 33.67
C ALA A 242 -6.87 -7.35 33.00
N ASP A 243 -7.63 -6.27 32.84
CA ASP A 243 -8.96 -6.30 32.20
C ASP A 243 -8.89 -6.12 30.67
N ARG A 244 -7.69 -5.89 30.14
CA ARG A 244 -7.45 -5.73 28.70
C ARG A 244 -7.02 -7.02 28.03
N PHE A 245 -6.60 -8.02 28.80
CA PHE A 245 -6.27 -9.32 28.24
C PHE A 245 -7.54 -10.10 27.95
N VAL A 246 -7.71 -10.51 26.70
CA VAL A 246 -8.72 -11.50 26.35
C VAL A 246 -8.39 -12.76 27.08
N LYS A 247 -9.38 -13.30 27.81
CA LYS A 247 -9.34 -14.73 28.12
C LYS A 247 -9.43 -15.44 26.77
N ILE A 248 -8.32 -15.97 26.32
CA ILE A 248 -8.34 -16.97 25.27
C ILE A 248 -9.01 -18.17 25.93
N GLU A 249 -10.30 -18.35 25.70
CA GLU A 249 -10.96 -19.60 26.02
C GLU A 249 -10.46 -20.62 25.00
N VAL A 250 -9.29 -21.17 25.29
CA VAL A 250 -8.86 -22.40 24.62
C VAL A 250 -9.90 -23.46 25.00
N PRO A 251 -10.49 -24.18 24.04
CA PRO A 251 -11.45 -25.21 24.35
C PRO A 251 -10.88 -26.16 25.40
N VAL A 252 -11.52 -26.20 26.57
CA VAL A 252 -11.00 -26.83 27.80
C VAL A 252 -10.78 -28.36 27.65
N THR A 253 -11.28 -28.96 26.57
CA THR A 253 -11.12 -30.39 26.30
C THR A 253 -9.67 -30.85 26.11
N ASN A 254 -8.73 -29.97 25.72
CA ASN A 254 -7.35 -30.37 25.52
C ASN A 254 -6.38 -29.85 26.60
N ILE A 255 -6.80 -28.90 27.45
CA ILE A 255 -5.92 -28.34 28.49
C ILE A 255 -5.87 -29.24 29.74
N ARG A 256 -6.92 -29.98 30.08
CA ARG A 256 -6.90 -30.87 31.24
C ARG A 256 -5.93 -32.04 31.10
N GLU A 257 -5.69 -32.51 29.87
CA GLU A 257 -4.68 -33.54 29.61
C GLU A 257 -3.24 -32.98 29.62
N VAL A 258 -3.09 -31.67 29.36
CA VAL A 258 -1.78 -31.01 29.28
C VAL A 258 -1.30 -30.49 30.65
N CYS A 259 -2.22 -30.10 31.54
CA CYS A 259 -1.87 -29.51 32.84
C CYS A 259 -1.45 -30.55 33.94
N ASP A 260 -1.68 -31.82 33.72
CA ASP A 260 -1.27 -32.89 34.64
C ASP A 260 0.10 -33.51 34.29
N LEU A 261 0.78 -33.01 33.28
CA LEU A 261 2.11 -33.48 32.90
C LEU A 261 3.14 -32.39 33.18
N ASP A 262 4.22 -32.77 33.82
CA ASP A 262 5.43 -31.97 34.00
C ASP A 262 6.08 -31.81 32.63
N ILE A 263 5.63 -30.76 31.87
CA ILE A 263 5.96 -30.52 30.45
C ILE A 263 7.16 -29.61 30.41
N SER A 264 8.28 -30.10 29.85
CA SER A 264 9.45 -29.28 29.56
C SER A 264 9.14 -28.22 28.49
N ASP A 265 9.86 -27.09 28.52
CA ASP A 265 9.68 -25.97 27.56
C ASP A 265 9.75 -26.42 26.10
N ASP A 266 10.56 -27.42 25.77
CA ASP A 266 10.65 -28.02 24.44
C ASP A 266 9.33 -28.67 23.96
N LYS A 267 8.53 -29.23 24.90
CA LYS A 267 7.23 -29.82 24.57
C LYS A 267 6.13 -28.75 24.38
N VAL A 268 6.24 -27.64 25.09
CA VAL A 268 5.34 -26.49 24.92
C VAL A 268 5.51 -25.91 23.50
N ASP A 269 6.76 -25.77 23.07
CA ASP A 269 7.07 -25.31 21.70
C ASP A 269 6.57 -26.30 20.64
N GLU A 270 6.67 -27.61 20.87
CA GLU A 270 6.13 -28.62 19.96
C GLU A 270 4.60 -28.56 19.85
N ILE A 271 3.90 -28.31 20.96
CA ILE A 271 2.44 -28.15 21.01
C ILE A 271 2.03 -26.87 20.26
N ILE A 272 2.72 -25.75 20.51
CA ILE A 272 2.49 -24.49 19.81
C ILE A 272 2.70 -24.67 18.31
N GLN A 273 3.77 -25.33 17.90
CA GLN A 273 4.05 -25.62 16.50
C GLN A 273 3.01 -26.56 15.86
N ARG A 274 2.41 -27.48 16.60
CA ARG A 274 1.31 -28.33 16.11
C ARG A 274 0.02 -27.55 15.93
N VAL A 275 -0.35 -26.74 16.91
CA VAL A 275 -1.54 -25.87 16.83
C VAL A 275 -1.41 -24.90 15.66
N LEU A 276 -0.25 -24.31 15.47
CA LEU A 276 0.02 -23.42 14.36
C LEU A 276 -0.01 -24.15 12.99
N ARG A 277 0.39 -25.44 12.93
CA ARG A 277 0.36 -26.22 11.67
C ARG A 277 -1.03 -26.72 11.30
N ASP A 278 -1.87 -27.04 12.28
CA ASP A 278 -3.20 -27.63 12.01
C ASP A 278 -4.27 -26.57 11.74
N GLU A 279 -4.13 -25.34 12.27
CA GLU A 279 -5.11 -24.27 12.11
C GLU A 279 -4.71 -23.20 11.07
N ILE A 280 -3.42 -23.09 10.72
CA ILE A 280 -2.93 -22.08 9.80
C ILE A 280 -2.19 -22.79 8.65
N ASN A 281 -2.74 -22.63 7.45
CA ASN A 281 -2.11 -23.16 6.25
C ASN A 281 -0.67 -22.63 6.10
N PRO A 282 0.39 -23.49 6.14
CA PRO A 282 1.79 -23.06 6.09
C PRO A 282 2.16 -22.23 4.86
N ALA A 283 1.34 -22.24 3.83
CA ALA A 283 1.50 -21.38 2.66
C ALA A 283 1.44 -19.87 2.98
N PHE A 284 0.96 -19.47 4.16
CA PHE A 284 0.91 -18.06 4.59
C PHE A 284 2.22 -17.54 5.23
N PHE A 285 3.16 -18.40 5.58
CA PHE A 285 4.39 -18.03 6.33
C PHE A 285 5.70 -18.23 5.57
N ASP A 286 5.64 -18.47 4.28
CA ASP A 286 6.85 -18.44 3.47
C ASP A 286 7.31 -16.98 3.33
N GLU A 287 8.56 -16.67 3.71
CA GLU A 287 9.17 -15.33 3.86
C GLU A 287 9.10 -14.41 2.64
N SER A 288 8.39 -14.80 1.62
CA SER A 288 8.32 -14.14 0.31
C SER A 288 6.94 -13.55 -0.04
N TYR A 289 5.99 -13.47 0.90
CA TYR A 289 4.68 -12.84 0.65
C TYR A 289 4.70 -11.36 0.98
N ILE A 290 4.56 -10.54 -0.04
CA ILE A 290 4.52 -9.09 0.10
C ILE A 290 3.42 -8.52 -0.79
N ALA A 291 2.73 -7.53 -0.29
CA ALA A 291 1.75 -6.65 -0.87
C ALA A 291 0.29 -7.10 -0.76
N CYS A 292 -0.35 -6.62 0.27
CA CYS A 292 -1.81 -6.51 0.33
C CYS A 292 -2.20 -5.10 -0.11
N LEU A 293 -3.04 -5.00 -1.13
CA LEU A 293 -3.58 -3.74 -1.59
C LEU A 293 -4.75 -3.32 -0.69
N LEU A 294 -4.69 -2.10 -0.18
CA LEU A 294 -5.79 -1.47 0.52
C LEU A 294 -6.64 -0.71 -0.49
N TYR A 295 -7.82 -1.23 -0.78
CA TYR A 295 -8.79 -0.50 -1.56
C TYR A 295 -9.66 0.34 -0.62
N THR A 296 -9.43 1.64 -0.61
CA THR A 296 -10.40 2.61 -0.11
C THR A 296 -11.18 3.12 -1.32
N SER A 297 -12.50 3.15 -1.21
CA SER A 297 -13.43 3.52 -2.29
C SER A 297 -13.31 4.98 -2.78
N ASP A 298 -12.27 5.70 -2.38
CA ASP A 298 -12.07 7.13 -2.64
C ASP A 298 -10.84 7.39 -3.53
N ALA A 299 -10.64 6.57 -4.57
CA ALA A 299 -9.64 6.85 -5.60
C ALA A 299 -10.29 7.16 -6.95
#